data_cc6660c95b4a85cfed541252bc9bb310
#
_entry.id   cc6660c95b4a85cfed541252bc9bb310
#
_cell.length_a   1.000
_cell.length_b   1.000
_cell.length_c   1.000
_cell.angle_alpha   90.00
_cell.angle_beta   90.00
_cell.angle_gamma   90.00
#
_symmetry.space_group_name_H-M   'P 1'
#
loop_
_entity.id
_entity.type
_entity.pdbx_description
1 polymer ?
#
loop_
_entity_poly.entity_id
_entity_poly.type
_entity_poly.pdbx_seq_one_letter_code
_entity_poly.pdbx_strand_id
1 'polypeptide(L)'
;KKEIESDKRIKLKTKTDLFNTLNRLNEFKTEIKIQDVDYKLIVEFDNYLRGRGYSINTISKFHKNVKRFLNLAIKYRIISKDDYPYSNFRVKKESTVRESLSLIDIKNLESSYYTENTTNAIVKDMFLFACYTGLRISDVTRLKPIDCKCDEKGWTLEFKTFKSNKMAYLPIWSLFKEEEGKSKPEELLTKYFSENNSLVFPNLSESKINRHLKEIAREAGINKNVTFHMGRHTFGTIMASKIPLPTLQNLMQHSDIKTTMIYINMSSKMIDDSLGKVNWNN
;
A
#
# COMPACT_ATOMS: atom_id res chain seq x y z
N LYS A 1 15.79 -19.74 13.36
CA LYS A 1 14.33 -19.95 13.22
C LYS A 1 13.61 -19.72 14.54
N LYS A 2 13.98 -20.43 15.60
CA LYS A 2 13.32 -20.36 16.93
C LYS A 2 13.15 -18.92 17.43
N GLU A 3 14.16 -18.07 17.27
CA GLU A 3 14.11 -16.68 17.71
C GLU A 3 13.13 -15.81 16.92
N ILE A 4 13.00 -16.04 15.61
CA ILE A 4 11.99 -15.35 14.79
C ILE A 4 10.58 -15.80 15.20
N GLU A 5 10.41 -17.08 15.51
CA GLU A 5 9.13 -17.65 15.95
C GLU A 5 8.70 -17.08 17.32
N SER A 6 9.62 -17.01 18.26
CA SER A 6 9.36 -16.55 19.63
C SER A 6 9.18 -15.05 19.77
N ASP A 7 9.71 -14.23 18.85
CA ASP A 7 9.59 -12.77 18.95
C ASP A 7 8.16 -12.30 18.66
N LYS A 8 7.42 -11.98 19.72
CA LYS A 8 6.04 -11.48 19.67
C LYS A 8 5.91 -10.09 19.02
N ARG A 9 7.01 -9.33 18.91
CA ARG A 9 7.01 -7.98 18.29
C ARG A 9 6.94 -8.03 16.77
N ILE A 10 7.27 -9.19 16.17
CA ILE A 10 7.29 -9.38 14.72
C ILE A 10 5.92 -9.85 14.25
N LYS A 11 5.27 -9.04 13.38
CA LYS A 11 3.99 -9.41 12.75
C LYS A 11 4.12 -10.69 11.91
N LEU A 12 3.09 -11.51 11.86
CA LEU A 12 3.06 -12.81 11.17
C LEU A 12 3.55 -12.71 9.71
N LYS A 13 3.07 -11.75 8.94
CA LYS A 13 3.53 -11.54 7.55
C LYS A 13 5.05 -11.29 7.45
N THR A 14 5.62 -10.58 8.41
CA THR A 14 7.08 -10.35 8.45
C THR A 14 7.81 -11.64 8.80
N LYS A 15 7.29 -12.46 9.72
CA LYS A 15 7.85 -13.78 10.03
C LYS A 15 7.87 -14.67 8.77
N THR A 16 6.75 -14.72 8.04
CA THR A 16 6.66 -15.46 6.77
C THR A 16 7.70 -15.00 5.75
N ASP A 17 7.89 -13.68 5.59
CA ASP A 17 8.91 -13.13 4.69
C ASP A 17 10.35 -13.51 5.12
N LEU A 18 10.62 -13.54 6.42
CA LEU A 18 11.92 -13.97 6.97
C LEU A 18 12.14 -15.47 6.73
N PHE A 19 11.12 -16.30 6.97
CA PHE A 19 11.21 -17.74 6.72
C PHE A 19 11.40 -18.05 5.23
N ASN A 20 10.70 -17.35 4.34
CA ASN A 20 10.90 -17.49 2.90
C ASN A 20 12.35 -17.16 2.51
N THR A 21 12.98 -16.17 3.16
CA THR A 21 14.39 -15.86 2.94
C THR A 21 15.31 -16.97 3.44
N LEU A 22 15.04 -17.52 4.62
CA LEU A 22 15.82 -18.66 5.15
C LEU A 22 15.70 -19.90 4.26
N ASN A 23 14.50 -20.19 3.77
CA ASN A 23 14.27 -21.31 2.83
C ASN A 23 15.08 -21.10 1.55
N ARG A 24 15.11 -19.88 1.02
CA ARG A 24 15.84 -19.53 -0.19
C ARG A 24 17.38 -19.64 0.00
N LEU A 25 17.87 -19.23 1.17
CA LEU A 25 19.28 -19.44 1.54
C LEU A 25 19.61 -20.93 1.62
N ASN A 26 18.73 -21.75 2.22
CA ASN A 26 18.94 -23.20 2.35
C ASN A 26 18.87 -23.92 1.01
N GLU A 27 18.07 -23.46 0.05
CA GLU A 27 18.05 -23.96 -1.34
C GLU A 27 19.32 -23.59 -2.10
N PHE A 28 19.89 -22.40 -1.83
CA PHE A 28 21.14 -21.94 -2.43
C PHE A 28 22.33 -22.76 -1.92
N LYS A 29 22.43 -22.93 -0.61
CA LYS A 29 23.48 -23.70 0.04
C LYS A 29 22.96 -24.25 1.37
N THR A 30 23.06 -25.57 1.53
CA THR A 30 22.67 -26.23 2.78
C THR A 30 23.63 -25.89 3.91
N GLU A 31 23.11 -25.83 5.15
CA GLU A 31 23.91 -25.68 6.36
C GLU A 31 24.80 -24.42 6.44
N ILE A 32 24.35 -23.29 5.91
CA ILE A 32 25.06 -22.02 6.08
C ILE A 32 25.07 -21.63 7.57
N LYS A 33 26.25 -21.60 8.18
CA LYS A 33 26.42 -20.98 9.49
C LYS A 33 26.55 -19.48 9.33
N ILE A 34 26.04 -18.75 10.31
CA ILE A 34 26.00 -17.26 10.23
C ILE A 34 27.41 -16.65 10.20
N GLN A 35 28.40 -17.35 10.83
CA GLN A 35 29.79 -16.97 10.83
C GLN A 35 30.48 -17.12 9.47
N ASP A 36 29.94 -18.01 8.60
CA ASP A 36 30.50 -18.29 7.27
C ASP A 36 29.96 -17.31 6.18
N VAL A 37 29.10 -16.38 6.59
CA VAL A 37 28.49 -15.42 5.67
C VAL A 37 29.46 -14.26 5.43
N ASP A 38 30.31 -14.42 4.43
CA ASP A 38 31.26 -13.43 3.96
C ASP A 38 30.77 -12.67 2.71
N TYR A 39 31.59 -11.76 2.21
CA TYR A 39 31.30 -10.99 0.99
C TYR A 39 31.11 -11.92 -0.24
N LYS A 40 31.95 -12.95 -0.37
CA LYS A 40 31.89 -13.90 -1.49
C LYS A 40 30.53 -14.63 -1.50
N LEU A 41 30.09 -15.15 -0.37
CA LEU A 41 28.80 -15.84 -0.24
C LEU A 41 27.63 -14.91 -0.58
N ILE A 42 27.69 -13.62 -0.20
CA ILE A 42 26.65 -12.63 -0.55
C ILE A 42 26.59 -12.40 -2.07
N VAL A 43 27.74 -12.31 -2.74
CA VAL A 43 27.80 -12.17 -4.20
C VAL A 43 27.27 -13.43 -4.89
N GLU A 44 27.66 -14.61 -4.45
CA GLU A 44 27.19 -15.88 -4.98
C GLU A 44 25.67 -16.03 -4.80
N PHE A 45 25.13 -15.61 -3.65
CA PHE A 45 23.69 -15.63 -3.39
C PHE A 45 22.94 -14.62 -4.29
N ASP A 46 23.47 -13.40 -4.52
CA ASP A 46 22.86 -12.43 -5.46
C ASP A 46 22.81 -13.03 -6.87
N ASN A 47 23.88 -13.63 -7.34
CA ASN A 47 23.97 -14.30 -8.65
C ASN A 47 22.98 -15.48 -8.74
N TYR A 48 22.87 -16.30 -7.72
CA TYR A 48 21.89 -17.39 -7.64
C TYR A 48 20.45 -16.85 -7.79
N LEU A 49 20.12 -15.77 -7.06
CA LEU A 49 18.79 -15.18 -7.13
C LEU A 49 18.49 -14.61 -8.54
N ARG A 50 19.50 -14.00 -9.20
CA ARG A 50 19.37 -13.53 -10.59
C ARG A 50 19.17 -14.68 -11.55
N GLY A 51 19.94 -15.74 -11.41
CA GLY A 51 19.80 -16.96 -12.23
C GLY A 51 18.43 -17.63 -12.08
N ARG A 52 17.76 -17.42 -10.95
CA ARG A 52 16.38 -17.88 -10.71
C ARG A 52 15.31 -16.94 -11.29
N GLY A 53 15.70 -15.85 -11.95
CA GLY A 53 14.78 -14.90 -12.59
C GLY A 53 14.04 -13.96 -11.63
N TYR A 54 14.51 -13.79 -10.37
CA TYR A 54 13.89 -12.84 -9.46
C TYR A 54 14.12 -11.39 -9.90
N SER A 55 13.07 -10.55 -9.76
CA SER A 55 13.21 -9.11 -10.00
C SER A 55 14.18 -8.46 -9.02
N ILE A 56 14.85 -7.38 -9.43
CA ILE A 56 15.82 -6.63 -8.64
C ILE A 56 15.23 -6.21 -7.28
N ASN A 57 13.97 -5.79 -7.24
CA ASN A 57 13.32 -5.43 -5.98
C ASN A 57 13.03 -6.64 -5.07
N THR A 58 12.76 -7.81 -5.64
CA THR A 58 12.62 -9.06 -4.87
C THR A 58 13.97 -9.49 -4.29
N ILE A 59 15.05 -9.43 -5.09
CA ILE A 59 16.42 -9.68 -4.63
C ILE A 59 16.80 -8.72 -3.51
N SER A 60 16.50 -7.42 -3.67
CA SER A 60 16.71 -6.42 -2.62
C SER A 60 15.98 -6.74 -1.32
N LYS A 61 14.78 -7.32 -1.40
CA LYS A 61 14.02 -7.77 -0.22
C LYS A 61 14.72 -8.93 0.49
N PHE A 62 15.23 -9.92 -0.25
CA PHE A 62 16.02 -11.01 0.33
C PHE A 62 17.25 -10.49 1.05
N HIS A 63 18.06 -9.64 0.39
CA HIS A 63 19.23 -9.03 1.02
C HIS A 63 18.89 -8.20 2.27
N LYS A 64 17.78 -7.46 2.27
CA LYS A 64 17.30 -6.73 3.44
C LYS A 64 17.07 -7.68 4.63
N ASN A 65 16.52 -8.86 4.38
CA ASN A 65 16.27 -9.85 5.41
C ASN A 65 17.58 -10.49 5.88
N VAL A 66 18.54 -10.80 4.98
CA VAL A 66 19.88 -11.28 5.34
C VAL A 66 20.62 -10.27 6.22
N LYS A 67 20.59 -8.96 5.84
CA LYS A 67 21.13 -7.88 6.68
C LYS A 67 20.52 -7.88 8.09
N ARG A 68 19.23 -8.15 8.21
CA ARG A 68 18.56 -8.25 9.51
C ARG A 68 19.11 -9.43 10.33
N PHE A 69 19.35 -10.59 9.71
CA PHE A 69 19.92 -11.75 10.40
C PHE A 69 21.34 -11.46 10.89
N LEU A 70 22.18 -10.84 10.05
CA LEU A 70 23.55 -10.46 10.41
C LEU A 70 23.58 -9.41 11.52
N ASN A 71 22.74 -8.38 11.45
CA ASN A 71 22.63 -7.38 12.50
C ASN A 71 22.20 -8.00 13.85
N LEU A 72 21.36 -9.03 13.81
CA LEU A 72 20.98 -9.77 14.99
C LEU A 72 22.17 -10.58 15.54
N ALA A 73 22.95 -11.22 14.67
CA ALA A 73 24.16 -11.97 15.05
C ALA A 73 25.24 -11.05 15.65
N ILE A 74 25.41 -9.84 15.12
CA ILE A 74 26.28 -8.81 15.72
C ILE A 74 25.79 -8.44 17.12
N LYS A 75 24.47 -8.20 17.28
CA LYS A 75 23.88 -7.87 18.57
C LYS A 75 24.11 -8.96 19.63
N TYR A 76 24.09 -10.23 19.21
CA TYR A 76 24.41 -11.39 20.09
C TYR A 76 25.89 -11.71 20.16
N ARG A 77 26.77 -10.88 19.58
CA ARG A 77 28.23 -11.09 19.57
C ARG A 77 28.66 -12.43 18.96
N ILE A 78 27.88 -12.96 18.00
CA ILE A 78 28.18 -14.16 17.24
C ILE A 78 29.20 -13.86 16.13
N ILE A 79 29.09 -12.67 15.53
CA ILE A 79 30.02 -12.12 14.53
C ILE A 79 30.46 -10.73 14.95
N SER A 80 31.66 -10.30 14.51
CA SER A 80 32.13 -8.92 14.68
C SER A 80 31.42 -7.97 13.73
N LYS A 81 31.36 -6.69 14.07
CA LYS A 81 30.90 -5.63 13.17
C LYS A 81 31.86 -5.43 11.99
N ASP A 82 33.15 -5.70 12.20
CA ASP A 82 34.19 -5.57 11.18
C ASP A 82 34.05 -6.66 10.09
N ASP A 83 33.48 -7.81 10.46
CA ASP A 83 33.19 -8.92 9.54
C ASP A 83 31.87 -8.76 8.79
N TYR A 84 31.21 -7.56 8.86
CA TYR A 84 29.91 -7.36 8.23
C TYR A 84 30.00 -7.32 6.69
N PRO A 85 29.53 -8.35 5.98
CA PRO A 85 29.80 -8.53 4.55
C PRO A 85 29.13 -7.47 3.64
N TYR A 86 28.13 -6.76 4.15
CA TYR A 86 27.47 -5.70 3.41
C TYR A 86 28.14 -4.32 3.50
N SER A 87 29.27 -4.19 4.17
CA SER A 87 30.04 -2.94 4.20
C SER A 87 30.40 -2.48 2.78
N ASN A 88 30.77 -3.42 1.92
CA ASN A 88 31.18 -3.18 0.54
C ASN A 88 30.18 -3.67 -0.52
N PHE A 89 29.08 -4.32 -0.12
CA PHE A 89 28.06 -4.82 -1.05
C PHE A 89 26.86 -3.87 -1.14
N ARG A 90 26.67 -3.26 -2.31
CA ARG A 90 25.53 -2.39 -2.58
C ARG A 90 24.38 -3.17 -3.22
N VAL A 91 23.28 -3.26 -2.51
CA VAL A 91 22.05 -3.86 -3.03
C VAL A 91 21.38 -2.91 -4.01
N LYS A 92 21.28 -3.30 -5.28
CA LYS A 92 20.55 -2.52 -6.30
C LYS A 92 19.06 -2.48 -5.98
N LYS A 93 18.42 -1.37 -6.33
CA LYS A 93 16.97 -1.18 -6.31
C LYS A 93 16.56 -0.47 -7.58
N GLU A 94 15.39 -0.83 -8.08
CA GLU A 94 14.75 -0.11 -9.18
C GLU A 94 13.56 0.69 -8.66
N SER A 95 13.40 1.90 -9.18
CA SER A 95 12.19 2.67 -8.97
C SER A 95 11.05 1.99 -9.73
N THR A 96 9.96 1.69 -9.03
CA THR A 96 8.74 1.20 -9.68
C THR A 96 7.84 2.38 -10.02
N VAL A 97 7.48 2.51 -11.28
CA VAL A 97 6.40 3.42 -11.69
C VAL A 97 5.11 2.90 -11.05
N ARG A 98 4.43 3.77 -10.31
CA ARG A 98 3.15 3.43 -9.68
C ARG A 98 2.05 3.96 -10.58
N GLU A 99 1.37 3.05 -11.23
CA GLU A 99 0.21 3.40 -12.05
C GLU A 99 -0.97 3.84 -11.18
N SER A 100 -1.75 4.78 -11.72
CA SER A 100 -3.03 5.22 -11.19
C SER A 100 -4.09 5.16 -12.28
N LEU A 101 -5.34 5.16 -11.88
CA LEU A 101 -6.46 5.28 -12.80
C LEU A 101 -6.63 6.73 -13.23
N SER A 102 -7.04 6.92 -14.48
CA SER A 102 -7.54 8.21 -14.98
C SER A 102 -8.96 8.46 -14.47
N LEU A 103 -9.43 9.71 -14.58
CA LEU A 103 -10.83 10.03 -14.29
C LEU A 103 -11.81 9.30 -15.23
N ILE A 104 -11.39 8.99 -16.46
CA ILE A 104 -12.18 8.19 -17.40
C ILE A 104 -12.27 6.74 -16.92
N ASP A 105 -11.16 6.14 -16.45
CA ASP A 105 -11.17 4.79 -15.89
C ASP A 105 -12.15 4.69 -14.69
N ILE A 106 -12.15 5.71 -13.82
CA ILE A 106 -13.06 5.77 -12.67
C ILE A 106 -14.53 5.82 -13.14
N LYS A 107 -14.85 6.71 -14.10
CA LYS A 107 -16.19 6.82 -14.67
C LYS A 107 -16.65 5.51 -15.33
N ASN A 108 -15.77 4.82 -16.02
CA ASN A 108 -16.07 3.51 -16.60
C ASN A 108 -16.40 2.47 -15.51
N LEU A 109 -15.66 2.46 -14.41
CA LEU A 109 -15.96 1.60 -13.25
C LEU A 109 -17.30 1.97 -12.59
N GLU A 110 -17.58 3.26 -12.40
CA GLU A 110 -18.86 3.74 -11.86
C GLU A 110 -20.04 3.27 -12.73
N SER A 111 -19.90 3.38 -14.04
CA SER A 111 -20.93 3.01 -15.02
C SER A 111 -21.09 1.50 -15.23
N SER A 112 -20.14 0.70 -14.77
CA SER A 112 -20.23 -0.77 -14.89
C SER A 112 -21.33 -1.32 -13.98
N TYR A 113 -22.31 -2.02 -14.59
CA TYR A 113 -23.43 -2.58 -13.86
C TYR A 113 -23.14 -4.01 -13.39
N TYR A 114 -23.44 -4.28 -12.13
CA TYR A 114 -23.43 -5.61 -11.53
C TYR A 114 -24.68 -5.77 -10.68
N THR A 115 -25.26 -6.96 -10.69
CA THR A 115 -26.38 -7.29 -9.80
C THR A 115 -25.97 -7.05 -8.35
N GLU A 116 -26.81 -6.37 -7.59
CA GLU A 116 -26.56 -6.07 -6.19
C GLU A 116 -26.23 -7.32 -5.37
N ASN A 117 -25.42 -7.15 -4.33
CA ASN A 117 -24.94 -8.22 -3.45
C ASN A 117 -24.09 -9.31 -4.12
N THR A 118 -23.75 -9.19 -5.42
CA THR A 118 -22.74 -10.06 -6.03
C THR A 118 -21.34 -9.68 -5.59
N THR A 119 -20.42 -10.65 -5.65
CA THR A 119 -19.02 -10.37 -5.29
C THR A 119 -18.42 -9.26 -6.14
N ASN A 120 -18.75 -9.19 -7.45
CA ASN A 120 -18.24 -8.16 -8.34
C ASN A 120 -18.78 -6.77 -7.96
N ALA A 121 -20.08 -6.64 -7.63
CA ALA A 121 -20.65 -5.38 -7.15
C ALA A 121 -19.94 -4.89 -5.88
N ILE A 122 -19.79 -5.77 -4.89
CA ILE A 122 -19.14 -5.45 -3.62
C ILE A 122 -17.67 -5.05 -3.84
N VAL A 123 -16.90 -5.80 -4.63
CA VAL A 123 -15.49 -5.52 -4.90
C VAL A 123 -15.32 -4.21 -5.67
N LYS A 124 -16.19 -3.93 -6.64
CA LYS A 124 -16.21 -2.65 -7.36
C LYS A 124 -16.41 -1.49 -6.38
N ASP A 125 -17.42 -1.57 -5.54
CA ASP A 125 -17.75 -0.51 -4.59
C ASP A 125 -16.65 -0.32 -3.54
N MET A 126 -16.08 -1.39 -3.00
CA MET A 126 -14.91 -1.32 -2.10
C MET A 126 -13.70 -0.66 -2.77
N PHE A 127 -13.46 -0.94 -4.04
CA PHE A 127 -12.35 -0.36 -4.79
C PHE A 127 -12.60 1.12 -5.11
N LEU A 128 -13.80 1.50 -5.55
CA LEU A 128 -14.18 2.90 -5.74
C LEU A 128 -14.09 3.67 -4.42
N PHE A 129 -14.52 3.07 -3.31
CA PHE A 129 -14.36 3.67 -1.98
C PHE A 129 -12.88 3.95 -1.66
N ALA A 130 -11.97 3.01 -2.01
CA ALA A 130 -10.54 3.25 -1.87
C ALA A 130 -9.99 4.32 -2.83
N CYS A 131 -10.55 4.46 -4.04
CA CYS A 131 -10.22 5.54 -4.98
C CYS A 131 -10.62 6.92 -4.44
N TYR A 132 -11.70 7.01 -3.65
CA TYR A 132 -12.22 8.27 -3.10
C TYR A 132 -11.71 8.60 -1.70
N THR A 133 -11.17 7.62 -0.97
CA THR A 133 -10.73 7.81 0.42
C THR A 133 -9.22 7.65 0.61
N GLY A 134 -8.55 7.02 -0.34
CA GLY A 134 -7.14 6.67 -0.22
C GLY A 134 -6.84 5.57 0.80
N LEU A 135 -7.84 4.88 1.35
CA LEU A 135 -7.66 3.84 2.35
C LEU A 135 -6.94 2.61 1.78
N ARG A 136 -6.18 1.93 2.64
CA ARG A 136 -5.55 0.66 2.29
C ARG A 136 -6.59 -0.46 2.32
N ILE A 137 -6.40 -1.52 1.53
CA ILE A 137 -7.26 -2.71 1.57
C ILE A 137 -7.44 -3.23 3.00
N SER A 138 -6.39 -3.23 3.81
CA SER A 138 -6.45 -3.67 5.21
C SER A 138 -7.33 -2.79 6.09
N ASP A 139 -7.52 -1.53 5.74
CA ASP A 139 -8.34 -0.59 6.50
C ASP A 139 -9.79 -0.68 6.00
N VAL A 140 -10.03 -0.74 4.68
CA VAL A 140 -11.38 -0.92 4.11
C VAL A 140 -12.02 -2.23 4.57
N THR A 141 -11.28 -3.35 4.51
CA THR A 141 -11.82 -4.68 4.90
C THR A 141 -12.04 -4.84 6.40
N ARG A 142 -11.57 -3.91 7.22
CA ARG A 142 -11.72 -3.93 8.69
C ARG A 142 -12.51 -2.77 9.25
N LEU A 143 -13.02 -1.90 8.39
CA LEU A 143 -13.82 -0.76 8.81
C LEU A 143 -15.07 -1.24 9.51
N LYS A 144 -15.29 -0.76 10.73
CA LYS A 144 -16.42 -1.11 11.57
C LYS A 144 -17.44 0.04 11.64
N PRO A 145 -18.70 -0.23 11.93
CA PRO A 145 -19.68 0.84 12.14
C PRO A 145 -19.27 1.87 13.21
N ILE A 146 -18.64 1.43 14.29
CA ILE A 146 -18.15 2.32 15.37
C ILE A 146 -17.07 3.31 14.90
N ASP A 147 -16.39 3.01 13.80
CA ASP A 147 -15.38 3.87 13.18
C ASP A 147 -15.99 4.98 12.31
N CYS A 148 -17.32 4.91 12.06
CA CYS A 148 -18.07 5.81 11.20
C CYS A 148 -18.96 6.70 12.05
N LYS A 149 -18.77 8.02 11.95
CA LYS A 149 -19.56 9.01 12.65
C LYS A 149 -20.30 9.89 11.67
N CYS A 150 -21.57 10.15 11.91
CA CYS A 150 -22.36 11.06 11.10
C CYS A 150 -22.83 12.25 11.96
N ASP A 151 -22.59 13.45 11.47
CA ASP A 151 -23.08 14.70 12.06
C ASP A 151 -23.83 15.55 11.01
N GLU A 152 -24.10 16.81 11.32
CA GLU A 152 -24.80 17.74 10.41
C GLU A 152 -24.05 17.98 9.09
N LYS A 153 -22.71 17.80 9.07
CA LYS A 153 -21.87 17.96 7.86
C LYS A 153 -21.88 16.70 6.99
N GLY A 154 -22.11 15.53 7.60
CA GLY A 154 -22.09 14.21 6.97
C GLY A 154 -21.13 13.22 7.64
N TRP A 155 -20.69 12.22 6.89
CA TRP A 155 -19.93 11.11 7.44
C TRP A 155 -18.42 11.43 7.57
N THR A 156 -17.88 11.05 8.74
CA THR A 156 -16.45 11.10 9.05
C THR A 156 -15.99 9.73 9.55
N LEU A 157 -14.80 9.30 9.11
CA LEU A 157 -14.19 8.06 9.57
C LEU A 157 -13.10 8.38 10.61
N GLU A 158 -13.20 7.75 11.79
CA GLU A 158 -12.23 7.86 12.88
C GLU A 158 -11.82 6.46 13.36
N PHE A 159 -10.64 6.00 13.00
CA PHE A 159 -10.20 4.64 13.31
C PHE A 159 -8.67 4.53 13.45
N LYS A 160 -8.21 3.46 14.10
CA LYS A 160 -6.78 3.10 14.12
C LYS A 160 -6.41 2.30 12.89
N THR A 161 -5.49 2.81 12.09
CA THR A 161 -5.00 2.12 10.89
C THR A 161 -4.34 0.81 11.26
N PHE A 162 -4.64 -0.27 10.51
CA PHE A 162 -4.12 -1.62 10.79
C PHE A 162 -2.60 -1.71 10.69
N LYS A 163 -1.99 -1.03 9.71
CA LYS A 163 -0.55 -1.14 9.46
C LYS A 163 0.30 -0.35 10.44
N SER A 164 -0.06 0.91 10.69
CA SER A 164 0.76 1.85 11.48
C SER A 164 0.24 2.08 12.89
N ASN A 165 -0.96 1.61 13.23
CA ASN A 165 -1.65 1.82 14.51
C ASN A 165 -1.83 3.30 14.87
N LYS A 166 -1.84 4.20 13.87
CA LYS A 166 -2.09 5.62 14.03
C LYS A 166 -3.58 5.91 13.91
N MET A 167 -4.06 6.89 14.67
CA MET A 167 -5.41 7.41 14.46
C MET A 167 -5.51 8.06 13.08
N ALA A 168 -6.54 7.69 12.35
CA ALA A 168 -6.94 8.32 11.10
C ALA A 168 -8.21 9.14 11.38
N TYR A 169 -8.24 10.35 10.83
CA TYR A 169 -9.41 11.20 10.75
C TYR A 169 -9.65 11.52 9.27
N LEU A 170 -10.80 11.14 8.75
CA LEU A 170 -11.10 11.29 7.34
C LEU A 170 -12.56 11.79 7.17
N PRO A 171 -12.75 13.10 6.91
CA PRO A 171 -14.06 13.69 6.69
C PRO A 171 -14.54 13.38 5.27
N ILE A 172 -15.15 12.20 5.08
CA ILE A 172 -15.53 11.72 3.74
C ILE A 172 -16.64 12.55 3.11
N TRP A 173 -17.43 13.27 3.91
CA TRP A 173 -18.46 14.20 3.44
C TRP A 173 -17.91 15.32 2.54
N SER A 174 -16.62 15.64 2.66
CA SER A 174 -15.97 16.72 1.87
C SER A 174 -15.18 16.18 0.67
N LEU A 175 -15.04 14.85 0.52
CA LEU A 175 -14.23 14.25 -0.52
C LEU A 175 -15.09 13.94 -1.76
N PHE A 176 -14.64 14.38 -2.94
CA PHE A 176 -15.35 14.11 -4.21
C PHE A 176 -16.84 14.46 -4.15
N LYS A 177 -17.13 15.58 -3.48
CA LYS A 177 -18.49 16.12 -3.37
C LYS A 177 -18.85 16.83 -4.67
N GLU A 178 -20.01 16.52 -5.22
CA GLU A 178 -20.64 17.26 -6.29
C GLU A 178 -21.34 18.51 -5.71
N GLU A 179 -21.74 19.46 -6.56
CA GLU A 179 -22.35 20.73 -6.10
C GLU A 179 -23.61 20.48 -5.27
N GLU A 180 -24.40 19.51 -5.65
CA GLU A 180 -25.58 19.07 -4.91
C GLU A 180 -25.47 17.58 -4.54
N GLY A 181 -25.80 17.23 -3.29
CA GLY A 181 -25.88 15.84 -2.85
C GLY A 181 -24.81 15.39 -1.88
N LYS A 182 -24.72 14.07 -1.68
CA LYS A 182 -23.71 13.42 -0.87
C LYS A 182 -22.39 13.29 -1.64
N SER A 183 -21.30 13.19 -0.92
CA SER A 183 -20.02 12.86 -1.55
C SER A 183 -20.01 11.42 -2.04
N LYS A 184 -19.21 11.13 -3.08
CA LYS A 184 -19.10 9.75 -3.63
C LYS A 184 -18.78 8.70 -2.59
N PRO A 185 -17.80 8.89 -1.66
CA PRO A 185 -17.54 7.91 -0.62
C PRO A 185 -18.70 7.80 0.41
N GLU A 186 -19.49 8.86 0.64
CA GLU A 186 -20.66 8.79 1.52
C GLU A 186 -21.77 7.91 0.92
N GLU A 187 -22.01 8.03 -0.37
CA GLU A 187 -22.99 7.19 -1.08
C GLU A 187 -22.63 5.69 -0.91
N LEU A 188 -21.35 5.36 -1.15
CA LEU A 188 -20.86 4.01 -1.00
C LEU A 188 -20.89 3.53 0.46
N LEU A 189 -20.53 4.39 1.41
CA LEU A 189 -20.60 4.04 2.83
C LEU A 189 -22.05 3.75 3.24
N THR A 190 -22.98 4.63 2.90
CA THR A 190 -24.40 4.52 3.28
C THR A 190 -25.03 3.23 2.74
N LYS A 191 -24.61 2.76 1.57
CA LYS A 191 -25.10 1.51 0.95
C LYS A 191 -24.77 0.27 1.81
N TYR A 192 -23.63 0.27 2.49
CA TYR A 192 -23.15 -0.89 3.26
C TYR A 192 -23.23 -0.71 4.77
N PHE A 193 -23.48 0.52 5.24
CA PHE A 193 -23.50 0.80 6.67
C PHE A 193 -24.73 0.21 7.35
N SER A 194 -24.47 -0.50 8.45
CA SER A 194 -25.48 -0.92 9.43
C SER A 194 -24.80 -1.05 10.78
N GLU A 195 -25.40 -0.45 11.81
CA GLU A 195 -24.89 -0.52 13.19
C GLU A 195 -24.81 -1.96 13.73
N ASN A 196 -25.68 -2.83 13.22
CA ASN A 196 -25.74 -4.25 13.64
C ASN A 196 -24.66 -5.12 12.98
N ASN A 197 -23.96 -4.61 11.99
CA ASN A 197 -22.92 -5.36 11.30
C ASN A 197 -21.59 -5.32 12.07
N SER A 198 -20.83 -6.40 12.02
CA SER A 198 -19.47 -6.43 12.58
C SER A 198 -18.47 -5.61 11.76
N LEU A 199 -18.71 -5.45 10.46
CA LEU A 199 -17.90 -4.70 9.48
C LEU A 199 -18.83 -3.92 8.56
N VAL A 200 -18.36 -2.78 8.06
CA VAL A 200 -19.09 -1.99 7.06
C VAL A 200 -19.19 -2.76 5.74
N PHE A 201 -18.08 -3.22 5.22
CA PHE A 201 -18.06 -4.01 3.98
C PHE A 201 -18.02 -5.51 4.28
N PRO A 202 -18.60 -6.36 3.42
CA PRO A 202 -18.51 -7.80 3.54
C PRO A 202 -17.06 -8.31 3.64
N ASN A 203 -16.83 -9.30 4.49
CA ASN A 203 -15.50 -9.86 4.73
C ASN A 203 -15.02 -10.67 3.52
N LEU A 204 -14.10 -10.11 2.75
CA LEU A 204 -13.47 -10.75 1.60
C LEU A 204 -11.95 -10.78 1.77
N SER A 205 -11.32 -11.89 1.39
CA SER A 205 -9.86 -11.97 1.41
C SER A 205 -9.23 -11.08 0.33
N GLU A 206 -8.03 -10.53 0.62
CA GLU A 206 -7.26 -9.69 -0.33
C GLU A 206 -7.07 -10.39 -1.69
N SER A 207 -6.80 -11.69 -1.68
CA SER A 207 -6.63 -12.49 -2.90
C SER A 207 -7.92 -12.58 -3.72
N LYS A 208 -9.08 -12.78 -3.04
CA LYS A 208 -10.38 -12.81 -3.70
C LYS A 208 -10.71 -11.44 -4.31
N ILE A 209 -10.53 -10.37 -3.55
CA ILE A 209 -10.75 -8.99 -4.01
C ILE A 209 -9.91 -8.70 -5.27
N ASN A 210 -8.58 -8.94 -5.23
CA ASN A 210 -7.71 -8.65 -6.37
C ASN A 210 -8.00 -9.52 -7.59
N ARG A 211 -8.52 -10.74 -7.42
CA ARG A 211 -8.94 -11.59 -8.53
C ARG A 211 -10.15 -11.01 -9.25
N HIS A 212 -11.23 -10.70 -8.51
CA HIS A 212 -12.44 -10.11 -9.08
C HIS A 212 -12.17 -8.72 -9.68
N LEU A 213 -11.30 -7.93 -9.03
CA LEU A 213 -10.95 -6.60 -9.52
C LEU A 213 -10.30 -6.63 -10.91
N LYS A 214 -9.54 -7.66 -11.25
CA LYS A 214 -8.97 -7.82 -12.60
C LYS A 214 -10.05 -8.09 -13.66
N GLU A 215 -11.07 -8.85 -13.32
CA GLU A 215 -12.22 -9.12 -14.19
C GLU A 215 -13.02 -7.84 -14.42
N ILE A 216 -13.36 -7.14 -13.33
CA ILE A 216 -14.08 -5.87 -13.34
C ILE A 216 -13.34 -4.82 -14.20
N ALA A 217 -12.03 -4.69 -14.01
CA ALA A 217 -11.22 -3.74 -14.77
C ALA A 217 -11.21 -4.06 -16.28
N ARG A 218 -11.11 -5.33 -16.64
CA ARG A 218 -11.18 -5.77 -18.05
C ARG A 218 -12.54 -5.46 -18.66
N GLU A 219 -13.63 -5.73 -17.96
CA GLU A 219 -14.99 -5.45 -18.40
C GLU A 219 -15.26 -3.94 -18.55
N ALA A 220 -14.65 -3.13 -17.69
CA ALA A 220 -14.69 -1.67 -17.77
C ALA A 220 -13.76 -1.08 -18.86
N GLY A 221 -13.06 -1.91 -19.65
CA GLY A 221 -12.16 -1.46 -20.71
C GLY A 221 -10.84 -0.86 -20.19
N ILE A 222 -10.44 -1.16 -18.96
CA ILE A 222 -9.23 -0.62 -18.35
C ILE A 222 -8.04 -1.53 -18.67
N ASN A 223 -7.16 -1.09 -19.57
CA ASN A 223 -5.97 -1.81 -19.98
C ASN A 223 -4.79 -1.57 -19.03
N LYS A 224 -4.96 -1.89 -17.73
CA LYS A 224 -3.95 -1.81 -16.67
C LYS A 224 -4.03 -3.04 -15.79
N ASN A 225 -2.92 -3.45 -15.17
CA ASN A 225 -2.94 -4.52 -14.17
C ASN A 225 -3.48 -3.98 -12.83
N VAL A 226 -4.80 -3.82 -12.75
CA VAL A 226 -5.45 -3.20 -11.60
C VAL A 226 -5.32 -4.09 -10.36
N THR A 227 -4.84 -3.49 -9.29
CA THR A 227 -4.80 -4.05 -7.94
C THR A 227 -5.50 -3.11 -6.97
N PHE A 228 -5.96 -3.60 -5.83
CA PHE A 228 -6.65 -2.75 -4.86
C PHE A 228 -5.79 -1.55 -4.39
N HIS A 229 -4.48 -1.73 -4.33
CA HIS A 229 -3.58 -0.65 -3.94
C HIS A 229 -3.51 0.50 -4.97
N MET A 230 -3.86 0.22 -6.22
CA MET A 230 -3.97 1.25 -7.27
C MET A 230 -5.06 2.29 -6.94
N GLY A 231 -6.17 1.90 -6.27
CA GLY A 231 -7.19 2.84 -5.81
C GLY A 231 -6.60 3.93 -4.90
N ARG A 232 -5.76 3.54 -3.96
CA ARG A 232 -5.04 4.49 -3.11
C ARG A 232 -4.05 5.37 -3.89
N HIS A 233 -3.37 4.82 -4.91
CA HIS A 233 -2.51 5.62 -5.80
C HIS A 233 -3.33 6.62 -6.61
N THR A 234 -4.49 6.21 -7.08
CA THR A 234 -5.45 7.07 -7.80
C THR A 234 -5.89 8.24 -6.93
N PHE A 235 -6.31 7.97 -5.68
CA PHE A 235 -6.60 9.04 -4.70
C PHE A 235 -5.44 10.02 -4.56
N GLY A 236 -4.23 9.48 -4.30
CA GLY A 236 -3.03 10.30 -4.11
C GLY A 236 -2.74 11.18 -5.32
N THR A 237 -2.82 10.63 -6.53
CA THR A 237 -2.58 11.37 -7.78
C THR A 237 -3.61 12.46 -8.01
N ILE A 238 -4.90 12.18 -7.80
CA ILE A 238 -5.98 13.16 -7.99
C ILE A 238 -5.88 14.29 -6.96
N MET A 239 -5.64 13.95 -5.69
CA MET A 239 -5.63 14.92 -4.60
C MET A 239 -4.34 15.74 -4.54
N ALA A 240 -3.21 15.24 -5.05
CA ALA A 240 -1.94 15.94 -5.04
C ALA A 240 -1.96 17.30 -5.77
N SER A 241 -2.84 17.47 -6.76
CA SER A 241 -3.05 18.73 -7.48
C SER A 241 -4.11 19.63 -6.83
N LYS A 242 -4.85 19.14 -5.83
CA LYS A 242 -6.02 19.84 -5.27
C LYS A 242 -5.83 20.35 -3.85
N ILE A 243 -4.97 19.68 -3.06
CA ILE A 243 -4.77 20.01 -1.64
C ILE A 243 -3.27 20.09 -1.32
N PRO A 244 -2.88 20.85 -0.26
CA PRO A 244 -1.49 20.91 0.20
C PRO A 244 -0.93 19.53 0.54
N LEU A 245 0.34 19.29 0.21
CA LEU A 245 1.01 18.02 0.42
C LEU A 245 0.98 17.50 1.87
N PRO A 246 1.15 18.36 2.92
CA PRO A 246 1.01 17.92 4.30
C PRO A 246 -0.40 17.40 4.62
N THR A 247 -1.44 18.03 4.06
CA THR A 247 -2.83 17.58 4.20
C THR A 247 -3.01 16.21 3.54
N LEU A 248 -2.51 16.03 2.32
CA LEU A 248 -2.54 14.73 1.64
C LEU A 248 -1.77 13.66 2.41
N GLN A 249 -0.60 14.01 2.96
CA GLN A 249 0.17 13.11 3.81
C GLN A 249 -0.65 12.61 5.01
N ASN A 250 -1.37 13.50 5.68
CA ASN A 250 -2.22 13.17 6.81
C ASN A 250 -3.41 12.30 6.40
N LEU A 251 -4.14 12.67 5.35
CA LEU A 251 -5.26 11.88 4.82
C LEU A 251 -4.81 10.46 4.44
N MET A 252 -3.66 10.35 3.80
CA MET A 252 -3.07 9.05 3.42
C MET A 252 -2.36 8.33 4.57
N GLN A 253 -2.24 8.91 5.76
CA GLN A 253 -1.55 8.30 6.89
C GLN A 253 -0.10 7.87 6.56
N HIS A 254 0.65 8.70 5.82
CA HIS A 254 2.05 8.47 5.51
C HIS A 254 2.95 8.96 6.66
N SER A 255 3.87 8.10 7.10
CA SER A 255 4.84 8.45 8.15
C SER A 255 5.96 9.36 7.64
N ASP A 256 6.25 9.30 6.33
CA ASP A 256 7.31 10.02 5.65
C ASP A 256 6.72 10.76 4.46
N ILE A 257 6.98 12.06 4.38
CA ILE A 257 6.54 12.95 3.30
C ILE A 257 7.01 12.46 1.93
N LYS A 258 8.21 11.84 1.85
CA LYS A 258 8.75 11.26 0.61
C LYS A 258 7.81 10.23 -0.01
N THR A 259 7.01 9.53 0.81
CA THR A 259 6.01 8.60 0.33
C THR A 259 4.83 9.31 -0.35
N THR A 260 4.56 10.56 0.01
CA THR A 260 3.51 11.39 -0.60
C THR A 260 4.03 12.13 -1.83
N MET A 261 5.30 12.52 -1.82
CA MET A 261 5.94 13.22 -2.95
C MET A 261 5.90 12.43 -4.27
N ILE A 262 5.77 11.12 -4.22
CA ILE A 262 5.64 10.28 -5.44
C ILE A 262 4.42 10.62 -6.29
N TYR A 263 3.41 11.29 -5.72
CA TYR A 263 2.21 11.71 -6.44
C TYR A 263 2.35 13.09 -7.10
N ILE A 264 3.45 13.80 -6.83
CA ILE A 264 3.73 15.10 -7.45
C ILE A 264 4.49 14.85 -8.75
N ASN A 265 3.77 14.57 -9.84
CA ASN A 265 4.30 14.70 -11.19
C ASN A 265 4.02 16.13 -11.66
N MET A 266 4.92 17.06 -11.36
CA MET A 266 4.84 18.41 -11.90
C MET A 266 5.12 18.38 -13.40
N SER A 267 4.06 18.39 -14.20
CA SER A 267 4.18 18.75 -15.63
C SER A 267 4.46 20.24 -15.75
N SER A 268 5.12 20.67 -16.83
CA SER A 268 5.34 22.11 -17.12
C SER A 268 4.04 22.91 -17.00
N LYS A 269 2.93 22.37 -17.50
CA LYS A 269 1.60 22.98 -17.36
C LYS A 269 1.16 23.20 -15.91
N MET A 270 1.44 22.25 -15.00
CA MET A 270 1.12 22.42 -13.57
C MET A 270 1.97 23.48 -12.90
N ILE A 271 3.22 23.65 -13.35
CA ILE A 271 4.10 24.72 -12.88
C ILE A 271 3.53 26.06 -13.34
N ASP A 272 3.17 26.19 -14.61
CA ASP A 272 2.60 27.41 -15.19
C ASP A 272 1.27 27.77 -14.50
N ASP A 273 0.37 26.81 -14.33
CA ASP A 273 -0.91 26.99 -13.63
C ASP A 273 -0.73 27.41 -12.15
N SER A 274 0.32 26.88 -11.50
CA SER A 274 0.62 27.23 -10.12
C SER A 274 1.20 28.64 -9.98
N LEU A 275 2.13 29.00 -10.88
CA LEU A 275 2.74 30.33 -10.88
C LEU A 275 1.73 31.41 -11.32
N GLY A 276 0.83 31.09 -12.27
CA GLY A 276 -0.22 32.01 -12.72
C GLY A 276 -1.28 32.33 -11.64
N LYS A 277 -1.37 31.53 -10.58
CA LYS A 277 -2.26 31.78 -9.42
C LYS A 277 -1.63 32.60 -8.32
N VAL A 278 -0.31 32.87 -8.40
CA VAL A 278 0.40 33.66 -7.38
C VAL A 278 0.13 35.14 -7.61
N ASN A 279 -0.48 35.80 -6.63
CA ASN A 279 -0.61 37.24 -6.64
C ASN A 279 0.70 37.85 -6.15
N TRP A 280 1.50 38.39 -7.07
CA TRP A 280 2.81 39.00 -6.78
C TRP A 280 2.72 40.43 -6.22
N ASN A 281 1.51 40.98 -6.14
CA ASN A 281 1.26 42.38 -5.76
C ASN A 281 0.72 42.55 -4.33
N ASN A 282 0.86 41.51 -3.48
CA ASN A 282 0.53 41.60 -2.06
C ASN A 282 1.80 41.65 -1.21
#